data_3d41e38d2d05c1576c465d74224dd3b3
#
_entry.id   3d41e38d2d05c1576c465d74224dd3b3
#
_cell.length_a   1.000
_cell.length_b   1.000
_cell.length_c   1.000
_cell.angle_alpha   90.00
_cell.angle_beta   90.00
_cell.angle_gamma   90.00
#
_symmetry.space_group_name_H-M   'P 1'
#
loop_
_entity.id
_entity.type
_entity.pdbx_description
1 polymer ?
#
loop_
_entity_poly.entity_id
_entity_poly.type
_entity_poly.pdbx_seq_one_letter_code
_entity_poly.pdbx_strand_id
1 'polypeptide(L)' 'MLKAVPAQAGDGWRVFIQWTSGQIQYISGFESLQDAENWIASEAQNWLNALNTQL' A
#
# COMPACT_ATOMS: atom_id res chain seq x y z
N MET A 1 -10.21 8.82 1.97
CA MET A 1 -10.10 7.48 1.41
C MET A 1 -8.64 7.13 1.12
N LEU A 2 -8.24 5.91 1.36
CA LEU A 2 -6.86 5.46 1.15
C LEU A 2 -6.62 5.12 -0.32
N LYS A 3 -5.49 5.55 -0.86
CA LYS A 3 -5.10 5.21 -2.22
C LYS A 3 -3.77 4.48 -2.18
N ALA A 4 -3.70 3.30 -2.77
CA ALA A 4 -2.49 2.48 -2.82
C ALA A 4 -2.18 2.12 -4.26
N VAL A 5 -0.95 2.39 -4.69
CA VAL A 5 -0.52 2.18 -6.08
C VAL A 5 0.85 1.51 -6.08
N PRO A 6 1.07 0.48 -6.90
CA PRO A 6 2.40 -0.10 -7.04
C PRO A 6 3.29 0.83 -7.85
N ALA A 7 4.57 0.89 -7.47
CA ALA A 7 5.54 1.72 -8.15
C ALA A 7 6.86 0.98 -8.25
N GLN A 8 7.51 1.07 -9.40
CA GLN A 8 8.80 0.43 -9.61
C GLN A 8 9.89 1.20 -8.85
N ALA A 9 10.77 0.46 -8.19
CA ALA A 9 11.84 1.05 -7.40
C ALA A 9 13.10 0.22 -7.56
N GLY A 10 14.01 0.66 -8.41
CA GLY A 10 15.24 -0.06 -8.67
C GLY A 10 14.99 -1.44 -9.24
N ASP A 11 15.47 -2.46 -8.55
CA ASP A 11 15.33 -3.85 -8.99
C ASP A 11 14.04 -4.50 -8.55
N GLY A 12 13.21 -3.77 -7.80
CA GLY A 12 11.98 -4.33 -7.28
C GLY A 12 10.83 -3.36 -7.34
N TRP A 13 9.86 -3.57 -6.48
CA TRP A 13 8.66 -2.77 -6.45
C TRP A 13 8.36 -2.30 -5.04
N ARG A 14 7.63 -1.20 -4.94
CA ARG A 14 7.13 -0.71 -3.67
C ARG A 14 5.69 -0.25 -3.85
N VAL A 15 4.98 -0.15 -2.73
CA VAL A 15 3.62 0.35 -2.73
C VAL A 15 3.62 1.77 -2.17
N PHE A 16 3.04 2.66 -2.94
CA PHE A 16 2.88 4.06 -2.57
C PHE A 16 1.48 4.22 -1.99
N ILE A 17 1.40 4.67 -0.74
CA ILE A 17 0.12 4.83 -0.05
C ILE A 17 -0.10 6.30 0.24
N GLN A 18 -1.24 6.81 -0.24
CA GLN A 18 -1.62 8.19 -0.01
C GLN A 18 -2.88 8.22 0.85
N TRP A 19 -2.75 8.87 2.00
CA TRP A 19 -3.87 9.01 2.94
C TRP A 19 -4.66 10.26 2.61
N THR A 20 -5.93 10.30 3.03
CA THR A 20 -6.80 11.46 2.81
C THR A 20 -6.29 12.72 3.50
N SER A 21 -5.48 12.55 4.54
CA SER A 21 -4.89 13.68 5.26
C SER A 21 -3.74 14.33 4.49
N GLY A 22 -3.33 13.75 3.36
CA GLY A 22 -2.20 14.24 2.60
C GLY A 22 -0.90 13.54 2.94
N GLN A 23 -0.91 12.66 3.90
CA GLN A 23 0.27 11.92 4.31
C GLN A 23 0.60 10.84 3.29
N ILE A 24 1.89 10.64 3.03
CA ILE A 24 2.35 9.67 2.06
C ILE A 24 3.27 8.68 2.74
N GLN A 25 3.11 7.40 2.40
CA GLN A 25 3.92 6.33 2.96
C GLN A 25 4.33 5.35 1.87
N TYR A 26 5.53 4.80 1.99
CA TYR A 26 6.03 3.79 1.05
C TYR A 26 6.27 2.48 1.78
N ILE A 27 5.93 1.39 1.12
CA ILE A 27 6.23 0.05 1.63
C ILE A 27 7.02 -0.67 0.55
N SER A 28 8.26 -1.04 0.84
CA SER A 28 9.16 -1.68 -0.11
C SER A 28 9.38 -3.14 0.25
N GLY A 29 10.15 -3.85 -0.59
CA GLY A 29 10.46 -5.24 -0.35
C GLY A 29 9.74 -6.21 -1.26
N PHE A 30 9.04 -5.71 -2.28
CA PHE A 30 8.34 -6.56 -3.24
C PHE A 30 9.25 -6.86 -4.41
N GLU A 31 9.29 -8.12 -4.82
CA GLU A 31 10.15 -8.56 -5.91
C GLU A 31 9.53 -8.31 -7.29
N SER A 32 8.20 -8.24 -7.36
CA SER A 32 7.52 -8.10 -8.63
C SER A 32 6.26 -7.27 -8.46
N LEU A 33 5.72 -6.81 -9.59
CA LEU A 33 4.45 -6.10 -9.62
C LEU A 33 3.33 -6.95 -9.03
N GLN A 34 3.36 -8.26 -9.34
CA GLN A 34 2.34 -9.18 -8.85
C GLN A 34 2.33 -9.22 -7.32
N ASP A 35 3.51 -9.25 -6.71
CA ASP A 35 3.60 -9.26 -5.25
C ASP A 35 3.06 -7.98 -4.66
N ALA A 36 3.37 -6.84 -5.26
CA ALA A 36 2.88 -5.56 -4.79
C ALA A 36 1.35 -5.48 -4.90
N GLU A 37 0.80 -5.95 -6.00
CA GLU A 37 -0.64 -5.95 -6.20
C GLU A 37 -1.35 -6.90 -5.24
N ASN A 38 -0.75 -8.07 -4.96
CA ASN A 38 -1.30 -9.00 -3.99
C ASN A 38 -1.35 -8.38 -2.60
N TRP A 39 -0.31 -7.67 -2.23
CA TRP A 39 -0.27 -6.98 -0.95
C TRP A 39 -1.39 -5.95 -0.87
N ILE A 40 -1.56 -5.16 -1.93
CA ILE A 40 -2.61 -4.14 -1.97
C ILE A 40 -3.99 -4.78 -1.82
N ALA A 41 -4.21 -5.90 -2.51
CA ALA A 41 -5.51 -6.57 -2.48
C ALA A 41 -5.84 -7.15 -1.11
N SER A 42 -4.84 -7.61 -0.36
CA SER A 42 -5.07 -8.28 0.92
C SER A 42 -4.77 -7.38 2.12
N GLU A 43 -3.61 -6.76 2.17
CA GLU A 43 -3.17 -6.04 3.36
C GLU A 43 -3.74 -4.62 3.43
N ALA A 44 -3.96 -3.98 2.29
CA ALA A 44 -4.55 -2.65 2.30
C ALA A 44 -5.95 -2.68 2.89
N GLN A 45 -6.68 -3.76 2.65
CA GLN A 45 -8.01 -3.93 3.21
C GLN A 45 -7.96 -4.08 4.73
N ASN A 46 -6.95 -4.79 5.22
CA ASN A 46 -6.74 -4.93 6.67
C ASN A 46 -6.44 -3.60 7.32
N TRP A 47 -5.66 -2.76 6.65
CA TRP A 47 -5.35 -1.43 7.16
C TRP A 47 -6.60 -0.57 7.26
N LEU A 48 -7.47 -0.62 6.23
CA LEU A 48 -8.72 0.12 6.26
C LEU A 48 -9.60 -0.35 7.40
N ASN A 49 -9.67 -1.65 7.61
CA ASN A 49 -10.47 -2.22 8.69
C ASN A 49 -9.94 -1.80 10.05
N ALA A 50 -8.62 -1.76 10.19
CA ALA A 50 -8.00 -1.35 11.45
C ALA A 50 -8.31 0.12 11.77
N LEU A 51 -8.27 0.98 10.75
CA LEU A 51 -8.59 2.38 10.93
C LEU A 51 -10.05 2.57 11.34
N ASN A 52 -10.95 1.83 10.71
CA ASN A 52 -12.37 1.91 11.06
C ASN A 52 -12.62 1.42 12.48
N THR A 53 -11.86 0.42 12.91
CA THR A 53 -12.03 -0.14 14.25
C THR A 53 -11.60 0.83 15.34
N GLN A 54 -10.69 1.74 15.02
CA GLN A 54 -10.19 2.71 16.00
C GLN A 54 -11.18 3.84 16.26
N LEU A 55 -12.18 3.97 15.44
CA LEU A 55 -13.19 4.98 15.63
C LEU A 55 -14.25 4.54 16.60
#